data_1ba5d738944a5540ea049405b4c6939d
#
_entry.id   1ba5d738944a5540ea049405b4c6939d
#
_cell.length_a   1.000
_cell.length_b   1.000
_cell.length_c   1.000
_cell.angle_alpha   90.00
_cell.angle_beta   90.00
_cell.angle_gamma   90.00
#
_symmetry.space_group_name_H-M   'P 1'
#
loop_
_entity.id
_entity.type
_entity.pdbx_description
1 polymer ?
#
loop_
_entity_poly.entity_id
_entity_poly.type
_entity_poly.pdbx_seq_one_letter_code
_entity_poly.pdbx_strand_id
1 'polypeptide(L)'
;SDLLGKFSTIAGNVFTLSNAIAGAMIGSDCTSFDEAVERVRAWDKAFVAQVAKALEDEDVPDDEPKVGKAPKQKKKESDTAFETRMREYRAQCHQLCVYKTAQLAGTARKRDLLLDLVADYHAEKRALNMAEFSDFTIAAFQLVTRFPSIGATYRKRYTHVLLDEYQDTSTTQAALLTALFHADSTHRSAVNAVGDPFQSIYAWRGASPGAFRMLQHDFGHDATDKPYTLTVTRRNSRMVLEAANNLTKPLRLPARRRGSSLMREVDVPPLANIDNAPEGTLGVLGYATFGQEIDAIVRFAKQAIALHTPTENELADGAKDNRPHVALLFRSKTQMPAYEDALEQAGLTTLVVGQAALLERPEIKDILALLHVVCDHTDSAALMRLLATPRFGLSADDLQALAGIAERLNTAQRYRALVS
;
A
#
# COMPACT_ATOMS: atom_id res chain seq x y z
N SER A 1 21.14 -18.48 6.09
CA SER A 1 19.66 -18.45 6.07
C SER A 1 19.07 -17.69 7.26
N ASP A 2 19.77 -17.65 8.39
CA ASP A 2 19.26 -17.00 9.63
C ASP A 2 19.28 -15.45 9.60
N LEU A 3 20.04 -14.86 8.69
CA LEU A 3 20.18 -13.40 8.59
C LEU A 3 18.99 -12.71 7.89
N LEU A 4 18.29 -13.40 6.98
CA LEU A 4 17.25 -12.81 6.13
C LEU A 4 15.82 -13.28 6.46
N GLY A 5 15.65 -14.36 7.20
CA GLY A 5 14.35 -14.91 7.62
C GLY A 5 13.77 -15.96 6.68
N LYS A 6 12.44 -16.14 6.71
CA LYS A 6 11.74 -17.14 5.90
C LYS A 6 11.78 -16.78 4.41
N PHE A 7 11.81 -17.77 3.53
CA PHE A 7 11.85 -17.59 2.06
C PHE A 7 10.79 -16.61 1.53
N SER A 8 9.55 -16.71 2.00
CA SER A 8 8.48 -15.77 1.60
C SER A 8 8.77 -14.32 1.99
N THR A 9 9.44 -14.10 3.13
CA THR A 9 9.85 -12.78 3.59
C THR A 9 10.99 -12.24 2.72
N ILE A 10 11.96 -13.10 2.39
CA ILE A 10 13.08 -12.73 1.52
C ILE A 10 12.57 -12.33 0.14
N ALA A 11 11.73 -13.16 -0.48
CA ALA A 11 11.11 -12.87 -1.78
C ALA A 11 10.33 -11.54 -1.76
N GLY A 12 9.52 -11.31 -0.73
CA GLY A 12 8.79 -10.05 -0.54
C GLY A 12 9.72 -8.84 -0.41
N ASN A 13 10.85 -8.99 0.29
CA ASN A 13 11.84 -7.92 0.46
C ASN A 13 12.58 -7.62 -0.85
N VAL A 14 12.96 -8.66 -1.63
CA VAL A 14 13.58 -8.50 -2.96
C VAL A 14 12.64 -7.73 -3.89
N PHE A 15 11.37 -8.12 -3.94
CA PHE A 15 10.35 -7.45 -4.75
C PHE A 15 10.16 -5.99 -4.33
N THR A 16 10.06 -5.74 -3.03
CA THR A 16 9.90 -4.39 -2.48
C THR A 16 11.11 -3.51 -2.79
N LEU A 17 12.31 -4.05 -2.65
CA LEU A 17 13.56 -3.31 -2.93
C LEU A 17 13.72 -3.04 -4.42
N SER A 18 13.46 -4.02 -5.30
CA SER A 18 13.47 -3.86 -6.75
C SER A 18 12.51 -2.75 -7.18
N ASN A 19 11.27 -2.77 -6.69
CA ASN A 19 10.28 -1.75 -6.99
C ASN A 19 10.65 -0.37 -6.43
N ALA A 20 11.30 -0.30 -5.26
CA ALA A 20 11.78 0.96 -4.70
C ALA A 20 12.90 1.58 -5.53
N ILE A 21 13.84 0.77 -6.04
CA ILE A 21 14.90 1.22 -6.95
C ILE A 21 14.27 1.76 -8.24
N ALA A 22 13.37 1.01 -8.84
CA ALA A 22 12.65 1.41 -10.04
C ALA A 22 11.79 2.67 -9.83
N GLY A 23 11.00 2.69 -8.76
CA GLY A 23 10.08 3.80 -8.44
C GLY A 23 10.79 5.10 -8.08
N ALA A 24 11.99 5.04 -7.51
CA ALA A 24 12.84 6.18 -7.23
C ALA A 24 13.74 6.58 -8.42
N MET A 25 13.61 5.92 -9.57
CA MET A 25 14.42 6.13 -10.77
C MET A 25 15.94 5.98 -10.55
N ILE A 26 16.33 5.21 -9.53
CA ILE A 26 17.74 4.95 -9.28
C ILE A 26 18.29 4.18 -10.47
N GLY A 27 19.29 4.75 -11.12
CA GLY A 27 19.91 4.14 -12.30
C GLY A 27 19.12 4.29 -13.61
N SER A 28 18.13 5.19 -13.68
CA SER A 28 17.48 5.52 -14.96
C SER A 28 18.45 6.10 -15.99
N ASP A 29 19.54 6.69 -15.52
CA ASP A 29 20.69 7.21 -16.28
C ASP A 29 21.84 6.19 -16.40
N CYS A 30 21.72 5.01 -15.81
CA CYS A 30 22.68 3.93 -15.91
C CYS A 30 22.51 3.12 -17.21
N THR A 31 23.57 2.44 -17.63
CA THR A 31 23.54 1.56 -18.81
C THR A 31 22.93 0.19 -18.51
N SER A 32 22.94 -0.21 -17.22
CA SER A 32 22.37 -1.47 -16.74
C SER A 32 21.73 -1.32 -15.39
N PHE A 33 20.87 -2.28 -15.04
CA PHE A 33 20.29 -2.32 -13.68
C PHE A 33 21.34 -2.62 -12.61
N ASP A 34 22.39 -3.36 -12.98
CA ASP A 34 23.51 -3.67 -12.07
C ASP A 34 24.23 -2.40 -11.61
N GLU A 35 24.39 -1.41 -12.49
CA GLU A 35 24.91 -0.09 -12.08
C GLU A 35 24.01 0.62 -11.06
N ALA A 36 22.69 0.47 -11.19
CA ALA A 36 21.75 1.00 -10.20
C ALA A 36 21.90 0.31 -8.86
N VAL A 37 22.04 -1.01 -8.84
CA VAL A 37 22.28 -1.81 -7.64
C VAL A 37 23.60 -1.38 -6.98
N GLU A 38 24.68 -1.25 -7.72
CA GLU A 38 25.99 -0.79 -7.19
C GLU A 38 25.93 0.64 -6.67
N ARG A 39 25.15 1.53 -7.27
CA ARG A 39 24.90 2.88 -6.75
C ARG A 39 24.24 2.86 -5.36
N VAL A 40 23.21 2.02 -5.19
CA VAL A 40 22.56 1.84 -3.88
C VAL A 40 23.55 1.25 -2.87
N ARG A 41 24.34 0.27 -3.28
CA ARG A 41 25.38 -0.35 -2.44
C ARG A 41 26.43 0.68 -1.99
N ALA A 42 26.84 1.57 -2.87
CA ALA A 42 27.77 2.64 -2.54
C ALA A 42 27.19 3.63 -1.53
N TRP A 43 25.91 4.00 -1.66
CA TRP A 43 25.22 4.84 -0.69
C TRP A 43 25.13 4.18 0.68
N ASP A 44 24.78 2.89 0.73
CA ASP A 44 24.72 2.13 1.99
C ASP A 44 26.07 2.03 2.67
N LYS A 45 27.14 1.76 1.93
CA LYS A 45 28.52 1.75 2.46
C LYS A 45 28.92 3.10 3.03
N ALA A 46 28.63 4.19 2.30
CA ALA A 46 28.92 5.55 2.77
C ALA A 46 28.11 5.90 4.03
N PHE A 47 26.82 5.54 4.05
CA PHE A 47 25.95 5.76 5.22
C PHE A 47 26.45 4.99 6.45
N VAL A 48 26.77 3.70 6.30
CA VAL A 48 27.28 2.86 7.38
C VAL A 48 28.61 3.42 7.93
N ALA A 49 29.49 3.88 7.06
CA ALA A 49 30.75 4.49 7.47
C ALA A 49 30.52 5.80 8.26
N GLN A 50 29.61 6.67 7.81
CA GLN A 50 29.24 7.89 8.54
C GLN A 50 28.62 7.59 9.90
N VAL A 51 27.74 6.59 9.99
CA VAL A 51 27.14 6.16 11.25
C VAL A 51 28.22 5.59 12.19
N ALA A 52 29.13 4.74 11.69
CA ALA A 52 30.21 4.19 12.49
C ALA A 52 31.08 5.32 13.12
N LYS A 53 31.42 6.34 12.33
CA LYS A 53 32.14 7.52 12.83
C LYS A 53 31.32 8.32 13.85
N ALA A 54 30.02 8.49 13.63
CA ALA A 54 29.16 9.24 14.54
C ALA A 54 28.93 8.52 15.88
N LEU A 55 29.08 7.19 15.91
CA LEU A 55 28.89 6.36 17.09
C LEU A 55 30.21 5.88 17.72
N GLU A 56 31.35 6.38 17.25
CA GLU A 56 32.68 5.92 17.70
C GLU A 56 32.89 6.09 19.22
N ASP A 57 32.35 7.17 19.78
CA ASP A 57 32.44 7.50 21.21
C ASP A 57 31.15 7.25 21.99
N GLU A 58 30.15 6.59 21.36
CA GLU A 58 28.83 6.37 21.95
C GLU A 58 28.68 4.94 22.45
N ASP A 59 28.11 4.78 23.63
CA ASP A 59 27.68 3.48 24.14
C ASP A 59 26.32 3.13 23.58
N VAL A 60 26.28 2.15 22.65
CA VAL A 60 25.05 1.72 21.94
C VAL A 60 24.30 0.75 22.85
N PRO A 61 23.06 1.09 23.27
CA PRO A 61 22.27 0.20 24.10
C PRO A 61 21.93 -1.13 23.38
N ASP A 62 21.94 -2.25 24.09
CA ASP A 62 21.53 -3.57 23.57
C ASP A 62 20.03 -3.60 23.28
N ASP A 63 19.22 -2.97 24.15
CA ASP A 63 17.77 -2.92 24.04
C ASP A 63 17.27 -1.50 23.74
N GLU A 64 16.07 -1.40 23.14
CA GLU A 64 15.45 -0.12 22.83
C GLU A 64 15.14 0.69 24.09
N PRO A 65 15.77 1.84 24.32
CA PRO A 65 15.54 2.70 25.49
C PRO A 65 14.10 3.22 25.52
N LYS A 66 13.42 3.03 26.65
CA LYS A 66 12.06 3.55 26.85
C LYS A 66 12.13 5.02 27.24
N VAL A 67 11.63 5.90 26.38
CA VAL A 67 11.56 7.33 26.64
C VAL A 67 10.11 7.73 26.94
N GLY A 68 9.89 8.32 28.12
CA GLY A 68 8.59 8.83 28.53
C GLY A 68 8.19 10.12 27.82
N LYS A 69 7.06 10.71 28.23
CA LYS A 69 6.65 12.04 27.75
C LYS A 69 7.60 13.11 28.30
N ALA A 70 7.84 14.14 27.48
CA ALA A 70 8.65 15.29 27.91
C ALA A 70 8.13 15.88 29.24
N PRO A 71 8.99 16.08 30.24
CA PRO A 71 8.61 16.66 31.51
C PRO A 71 7.98 18.05 31.34
N LYS A 72 6.91 18.30 32.05
CA LYS A 72 6.35 19.66 32.18
C LYS A 72 6.68 20.17 33.60
N GLN A 73 7.02 21.45 33.71
CA GLN A 73 7.27 22.05 35.00
C GLN A 73 6.02 22.06 35.88
N LYS A 74 6.12 21.60 37.12
CA LYS A 74 5.01 21.57 38.05
C LYS A 74 4.87 22.92 38.77
N LYS A 75 3.67 23.33 39.16
CA LYS A 75 3.36 24.66 39.76
C LYS A 75 4.23 25.06 40.96
N LYS A 76 4.84 24.12 41.68
CA LYS A 76 5.69 24.38 42.88
C LYS A 76 7.12 23.81 42.72
N GLU A 77 7.55 23.54 41.49
CA GLU A 77 8.87 22.98 41.22
C GLU A 77 9.88 24.10 41.01
N SER A 78 11.07 23.99 41.62
CA SER A 78 12.16 24.90 41.34
C SER A 78 12.70 24.70 39.93
N ASP A 79 13.21 25.76 39.29
CA ASP A 79 13.76 25.71 37.95
C ASP A 79 14.91 24.69 37.86
N THR A 80 15.74 24.61 38.90
CA THR A 80 16.87 23.65 38.99
C THR A 80 16.38 22.19 38.99
N ALA A 81 15.29 21.87 39.68
CA ALA A 81 14.72 20.53 39.71
C ALA A 81 14.09 20.16 38.36
N PHE A 82 13.42 21.13 37.72
CA PHE A 82 12.87 20.95 36.38
C PHE A 82 13.98 20.75 35.34
N GLU A 83 15.06 21.55 35.39
CA GLU A 83 16.20 21.40 34.49
C GLU A 83 16.92 20.05 34.65
N THR A 84 17.03 19.54 35.90
CA THR A 84 17.59 18.20 36.12
C THR A 84 16.77 17.11 35.42
N ARG A 85 15.45 17.12 35.61
CA ARG A 85 14.55 16.17 34.91
C ARG A 85 14.59 16.33 33.39
N MET A 86 14.73 17.55 32.90
CA MET A 86 14.87 17.80 31.46
C MET A 86 16.22 17.30 30.93
N ARG A 87 17.29 17.37 31.74
CA ARG A 87 18.59 16.79 31.36
C ARG A 87 18.51 15.26 31.27
N GLU A 88 17.93 14.62 32.26
CA GLU A 88 17.70 13.17 32.26
C GLU A 88 16.84 12.72 31.05
N TYR A 89 15.75 13.44 30.77
CA TYR A 89 14.91 13.18 29.61
C TYR A 89 15.70 13.33 28.29
N ARG A 90 16.54 14.36 28.16
CA ARG A 90 17.37 14.56 26.97
C ARG A 90 18.40 13.44 26.83
N ALA A 91 18.98 12.96 27.92
CA ALA A 91 19.91 11.83 27.92
C ALA A 91 19.20 10.54 27.43
N GLN A 92 17.98 10.27 27.91
CA GLN A 92 17.19 9.13 27.43
C GLN A 92 16.85 9.26 25.95
N CYS A 93 16.48 10.46 25.47
CA CYS A 93 16.23 10.73 24.05
C CYS A 93 17.49 10.52 23.22
N HIS A 94 18.65 10.91 23.72
CA HIS A 94 19.94 10.71 23.06
C HIS A 94 20.25 9.23 22.91
N GLN A 95 20.13 8.45 23.98
CA GLN A 95 20.32 6.99 23.95
C GLN A 95 19.37 6.30 22.96
N LEU A 96 18.10 6.71 22.91
CA LEU A 96 17.17 6.22 21.90
C LEU A 96 17.61 6.58 20.47
N CYS A 97 18.14 7.80 20.26
CA CYS A 97 18.67 8.18 18.94
C CYS A 97 19.88 7.34 18.55
N VAL A 98 20.81 7.09 19.48
CA VAL A 98 21.98 6.22 19.28
C VAL A 98 21.54 4.82 18.89
N TYR A 99 20.63 4.22 19.66
CA TYR A 99 20.06 2.90 19.36
C TYR A 99 19.43 2.83 17.97
N LYS A 100 18.52 3.78 17.66
CA LYS A 100 17.85 3.81 16.35
C LYS A 100 18.82 4.02 15.19
N THR A 101 19.86 4.82 15.37
CA THR A 101 20.88 5.04 14.36
C THR A 101 21.70 3.77 14.10
N ALA A 102 22.07 3.04 15.15
CA ALA A 102 22.74 1.75 15.03
C ALA A 102 21.86 0.70 14.33
N GLN A 103 20.56 0.66 14.65
CA GLN A 103 19.59 -0.22 13.99
C GLN A 103 19.45 0.08 12.49
N LEU A 104 19.43 1.37 12.09
CA LEU A 104 19.40 1.76 10.69
C LEU A 104 20.65 1.30 9.93
N ALA A 105 21.84 1.45 10.53
CA ALA A 105 23.08 0.94 9.95
C ALA A 105 23.07 -0.59 9.82
N GLY A 106 22.53 -1.29 10.81
CA GLY A 106 22.31 -2.73 10.75
C GLY A 106 21.39 -3.15 9.59
N THR A 107 20.33 -2.37 9.35
CA THR A 107 19.42 -2.59 8.22
C THR A 107 20.12 -2.36 6.88
N ALA A 108 20.92 -1.29 6.76
CA ALA A 108 21.70 -1.01 5.54
C ALA A 108 22.71 -2.14 5.22
N ARG A 109 23.38 -2.71 6.25
CA ARG A 109 24.27 -3.85 6.07
C ARG A 109 23.52 -5.11 5.58
N LYS A 110 22.31 -5.37 6.10
CA LYS A 110 21.48 -6.51 5.65
C LYS A 110 20.98 -6.33 4.23
N ARG A 111 20.73 -5.09 3.81
CA ARG A 111 20.29 -4.77 2.46
C ARG A 111 21.34 -5.14 1.41
N ASP A 112 22.62 -5.09 1.73
CA ASP A 112 23.71 -5.51 0.83
C ASP A 112 23.50 -6.94 0.29
N LEU A 113 23.09 -7.87 1.16
CA LEU A 113 22.75 -9.24 0.76
C LEU A 113 21.48 -9.34 -0.12
N LEU A 114 20.53 -8.43 0.08
CA LEU A 114 19.32 -8.40 -0.74
C LEU A 114 19.60 -7.81 -2.13
N LEU A 115 20.58 -6.92 -2.25
CA LEU A 115 20.94 -6.30 -3.53
C LEU A 115 21.46 -7.31 -4.53
N ASP A 116 22.20 -8.35 -4.09
CA ASP A 116 22.62 -9.44 -4.96
C ASP A 116 21.41 -10.20 -5.52
N LEU A 117 20.45 -10.54 -4.63
CA LEU A 117 19.22 -11.20 -5.04
C LEU A 117 18.34 -10.34 -5.96
N VAL A 118 18.37 -9.02 -5.79
CA VAL A 118 17.67 -8.06 -6.67
C VAL A 118 18.31 -8.05 -8.06
N ALA A 119 19.64 -8.09 -8.15
CA ALA A 119 20.35 -8.18 -9.43
C ALA A 119 20.01 -9.50 -10.15
N ASP A 120 20.08 -10.62 -9.44
CA ASP A 120 19.73 -11.95 -9.96
C ASP A 120 18.27 -12.00 -10.44
N TYR A 121 17.34 -11.45 -9.64
CA TYR A 121 15.92 -11.36 -10.01
C TYR A 121 15.72 -10.58 -11.31
N HIS A 122 16.45 -9.47 -11.49
CA HIS A 122 16.36 -8.68 -12.72
C HIS A 122 16.97 -9.41 -13.93
N ALA A 123 18.06 -10.13 -13.74
CA ALA A 123 18.69 -10.94 -14.78
C ALA A 123 17.76 -12.08 -15.25
N GLU A 124 17.16 -12.79 -14.30
CA GLU A 124 16.22 -13.88 -14.57
C GLU A 124 14.94 -13.39 -15.23
N LYS A 125 14.38 -12.27 -14.76
CA LYS A 125 13.22 -11.61 -15.37
C LYS A 125 13.47 -11.30 -16.86
N ARG A 126 14.66 -10.81 -17.21
CA ARG A 126 15.06 -10.56 -18.61
C ARG A 126 15.21 -11.86 -19.41
N ALA A 127 15.85 -12.87 -18.83
CA ALA A 127 16.06 -14.18 -19.49
C ALA A 127 14.72 -14.83 -19.83
N LEU A 128 13.72 -14.66 -18.98
CA LEU A 128 12.35 -15.18 -19.18
C LEU A 128 11.45 -14.25 -20.02
N ASN A 129 11.96 -13.13 -20.55
CA ASN A 129 11.17 -12.10 -21.24
C ASN A 129 9.97 -11.60 -20.43
N MET A 130 10.11 -11.49 -19.12
CA MET A 130 9.10 -10.95 -18.23
C MET A 130 9.36 -9.48 -17.93
N ALA A 131 8.29 -8.70 -17.74
CA ALA A 131 8.36 -7.29 -17.37
C ALA A 131 7.29 -6.93 -16.34
N GLU A 132 7.63 -6.01 -15.45
CA GLU A 132 6.70 -5.38 -14.52
C GLU A 132 6.21 -4.04 -15.08
N PHE A 133 5.13 -3.51 -14.52
CA PHE A 133 4.60 -2.20 -14.95
C PHE A 133 5.61 -1.06 -14.81
N SER A 134 6.46 -1.10 -13.80
CA SER A 134 7.55 -0.14 -13.60
C SER A 134 8.57 -0.16 -14.74
N ASP A 135 8.88 -1.35 -15.28
CA ASP A 135 9.83 -1.49 -16.39
C ASP A 135 9.35 -0.77 -17.65
N PHE A 136 8.04 -0.84 -17.94
CA PHE A 136 7.46 -0.11 -19.10
C PHE A 136 7.59 1.40 -18.92
N THR A 137 7.33 1.92 -17.71
CA THR A 137 7.42 3.36 -17.45
C THR A 137 8.87 3.85 -17.56
N ILE A 138 9.83 3.08 -17.02
CA ILE A 138 11.26 3.40 -17.10
C ILE A 138 11.73 3.34 -18.55
N ALA A 139 11.37 2.29 -19.29
CA ALA A 139 11.74 2.14 -20.68
C ALA A 139 11.16 3.28 -21.54
N ALA A 140 9.92 3.68 -21.30
CA ALA A 140 9.30 4.83 -21.96
C ALA A 140 10.05 6.13 -21.66
N PHE A 141 10.41 6.38 -20.38
CA PHE A 141 11.21 7.53 -19.98
C PHE A 141 12.58 7.55 -20.69
N GLN A 142 13.30 6.44 -20.66
CA GLN A 142 14.61 6.32 -21.34
C GLN A 142 14.49 6.53 -22.85
N LEU A 143 13.44 5.99 -23.47
CA LEU A 143 13.16 6.16 -24.89
C LEU A 143 12.93 7.63 -25.27
N VAL A 144 12.09 8.34 -24.51
CA VAL A 144 11.79 9.76 -24.74
C VAL A 144 13.02 10.63 -24.50
N THR A 145 13.82 10.31 -23.48
CA THR A 145 15.06 11.03 -23.18
C THR A 145 16.12 10.81 -24.27
N ARG A 146 16.26 9.57 -24.76
CA ARG A 146 17.22 9.23 -25.81
C ARG A 146 16.82 9.76 -27.18
N PHE A 147 15.52 9.86 -27.44
CA PHE A 147 14.97 10.31 -28.72
C PHE A 147 14.02 11.49 -28.54
N PRO A 148 14.54 12.73 -28.42
CA PRO A 148 13.72 13.92 -28.15
C PRO A 148 12.61 14.20 -29.19
N SER A 149 12.74 13.63 -30.41
CA SER A 149 11.73 13.71 -31.47
C SER A 149 10.39 13.07 -31.07
N ILE A 150 10.42 12.08 -30.18
CA ILE A 150 9.21 11.46 -29.64
C ILE A 150 8.45 12.49 -28.80
N GLY A 151 9.10 13.13 -27.83
CA GLY A 151 8.51 14.20 -27.04
C GLY A 151 7.98 15.35 -27.91
N ALA A 152 8.75 15.76 -28.93
CA ALA A 152 8.30 16.80 -29.88
C ALA A 152 7.01 16.40 -30.62
N THR A 153 6.89 15.15 -31.03
CA THR A 153 5.69 14.63 -31.69
C THR A 153 4.49 14.64 -30.73
N TYR A 154 4.69 14.23 -29.49
CA TYR A 154 3.63 14.25 -28.47
C TYR A 154 3.17 15.68 -28.15
N ARG A 155 4.09 16.63 -27.96
CA ARG A 155 3.76 18.04 -27.70
C ARG A 155 3.03 18.70 -28.88
N LYS A 156 3.36 18.34 -30.12
CA LYS A 156 2.65 18.79 -31.30
C LYS A 156 1.21 18.27 -31.35
N ARG A 157 1.01 17.03 -30.88
CA ARG A 157 -0.31 16.37 -30.87
C ARG A 157 -1.15 16.80 -29.68
N TYR A 158 -0.54 16.94 -28.51
CA TYR A 158 -1.20 17.23 -27.24
C TYR A 158 -0.71 18.57 -26.70
N THR A 159 -1.34 19.64 -27.12
CA THR A 159 -1.00 21.01 -26.67
C THR A 159 -1.48 21.30 -25.26
N HIS A 160 -2.54 20.60 -24.81
CA HIS A 160 -3.08 20.67 -23.46
C HIS A 160 -3.18 19.26 -22.87
N VAL A 161 -2.71 19.10 -21.67
CA VAL A 161 -2.68 17.83 -20.94
C VAL A 161 -3.34 18.05 -19.57
N LEU A 162 -4.34 17.24 -19.27
CA LEU A 162 -5.03 17.24 -17.99
C LEU A 162 -4.71 15.93 -17.26
N LEU A 163 -4.14 16.05 -16.07
CA LEU A 163 -3.76 14.93 -15.22
C LEU A 163 -4.71 14.88 -14.02
N ASP A 164 -5.40 13.77 -13.86
CA ASP A 164 -6.29 13.53 -12.74
C ASP A 164 -5.63 12.57 -11.73
N GLU A 165 -6.10 12.59 -10.47
CA GLU A 165 -5.59 11.79 -9.36
C GLU A 165 -4.05 11.88 -9.21
N TYR A 166 -3.50 13.08 -9.39
CA TYR A 166 -2.06 13.26 -9.48
C TYR A 166 -1.29 12.86 -8.20
N GLN A 167 -1.94 12.83 -7.03
CA GLN A 167 -1.38 12.34 -5.77
C GLN A 167 -0.93 10.87 -5.84
N ASP A 168 -1.43 10.09 -6.81
CA ASP A 168 -1.08 8.69 -6.99
C ASP A 168 0.05 8.47 -8.00
N THR A 169 0.63 9.57 -8.50
CA THR A 169 1.72 9.55 -9.49
C THR A 169 3.03 9.17 -8.82
N SER A 170 3.72 8.19 -9.39
CA SER A 170 5.08 7.82 -8.97
C SER A 170 6.12 8.81 -9.52
N THR A 171 7.30 8.84 -8.88
CA THR A 171 8.44 9.65 -9.34
C THR A 171 8.80 9.34 -10.80
N THR A 172 8.75 8.08 -11.19
CA THR A 172 9.05 7.64 -12.57
C THR A 172 8.01 8.13 -13.56
N GLN A 173 6.72 8.09 -13.19
CA GLN A 173 5.65 8.62 -14.04
C GLN A 173 5.77 10.15 -14.17
N ALA A 174 6.05 10.86 -13.08
CA ALA A 174 6.27 12.29 -13.12
C ALA A 174 7.43 12.68 -14.06
N ALA A 175 8.56 11.99 -13.96
CA ALA A 175 9.70 12.20 -14.85
C ALA A 175 9.37 11.92 -16.33
N LEU A 176 8.63 10.86 -16.62
CA LEU A 176 8.16 10.57 -17.97
C LEU A 176 7.27 11.69 -18.51
N LEU A 177 6.31 12.15 -17.71
CA LEU A 177 5.40 13.25 -18.10
C LEU A 177 6.18 14.55 -18.37
N THR A 178 7.16 14.87 -17.53
CA THR A 178 8.04 16.02 -17.72
C THR A 178 8.86 15.90 -19.00
N ALA A 179 9.46 14.74 -19.27
CA ALA A 179 10.23 14.49 -20.47
C ALA A 179 9.37 14.58 -21.74
N LEU A 180 8.12 14.12 -21.69
CA LEU A 180 7.20 14.19 -22.82
C LEU A 180 6.74 15.64 -23.08
N PHE A 181 6.32 16.38 -22.05
CA PHE A 181 5.52 17.58 -22.22
C PHE A 181 6.24 18.88 -21.88
N HIS A 182 7.35 18.84 -21.13
CA HIS A 182 8.03 20.03 -20.63
C HIS A 182 9.53 20.10 -20.91
N ALA A 183 10.17 19.09 -21.47
CA ALA A 183 11.62 19.07 -21.69
C ALA A 183 12.14 20.10 -22.68
N ASP A 184 11.30 20.69 -23.53
CA ASP A 184 11.67 21.73 -24.49
C ASP A 184 11.30 23.12 -23.96
N SER A 185 12.21 24.07 -24.02
CA SER A 185 11.96 25.45 -23.56
C SER A 185 11.06 26.25 -24.50
N THR A 186 10.96 25.86 -25.76
CA THR A 186 10.29 26.66 -26.82
C THR A 186 8.90 26.12 -27.18
N HIS A 187 8.69 24.81 -27.05
CA HIS A 187 7.42 24.18 -27.42
C HIS A 187 6.96 23.23 -26.30
N ARG A 188 6.33 23.80 -25.29
CA ARG A 188 5.77 23.08 -24.14
C ARG A 188 4.28 22.88 -24.29
N SER A 189 3.78 21.73 -23.83
CA SER A 189 2.34 21.57 -23.63
C SER A 189 1.91 22.30 -22.36
N ALA A 190 0.70 22.84 -22.35
CA ALA A 190 0.06 23.34 -21.13
C ALA A 190 -0.39 22.14 -20.30
N VAL A 191 0.14 21.97 -19.10
CA VAL A 191 -0.16 20.83 -18.23
C VAL A 191 -0.88 21.32 -16.99
N ASN A 192 -2.03 20.74 -16.71
CA ASN A 192 -2.78 20.95 -15.48
C ASN A 192 -2.91 19.63 -14.76
N ALA A 193 -2.63 19.61 -13.46
CA ALA A 193 -2.81 18.46 -12.61
C ALA A 193 -3.80 18.75 -11.49
N VAL A 194 -4.69 17.80 -11.24
CA VAL A 194 -5.67 17.87 -10.16
C VAL A 194 -5.55 16.63 -9.27
N GLY A 195 -5.85 16.78 -8.01
CA GLY A 195 -5.86 15.68 -7.04
C GLY A 195 -5.97 16.18 -5.61
N ASP A 196 -6.03 15.25 -4.68
CA ASP A 196 -6.10 15.52 -3.24
C ASP A 196 -4.93 14.83 -2.52
N PRO A 197 -3.95 15.58 -2.00
CA PRO A 197 -2.81 14.99 -1.29
C PRO A 197 -3.18 14.11 -0.10
N PHE A 198 -4.37 14.32 0.51
CA PHE A 198 -4.84 13.49 1.62
C PHE A 198 -5.45 12.15 1.16
N GLN A 199 -5.66 11.97 -0.15
CA GLN A 199 -6.12 10.72 -0.75
C GLN A 199 -4.98 9.88 -1.35
N SER A 200 -3.73 10.26 -1.17
CA SER A 200 -2.57 9.46 -1.60
C SER A 200 -2.47 8.17 -0.78
N ILE A 201 -2.97 7.06 -1.33
CA ILE A 201 -3.03 5.75 -0.68
C ILE A 201 -2.21 4.66 -1.40
N TYR A 202 -1.53 5.01 -2.48
CA TYR A 202 -0.76 4.09 -3.32
C TYR A 202 0.77 4.19 -3.15
N ALA A 203 1.25 4.61 -1.97
CA ALA A 203 2.68 4.67 -1.68
C ALA A 203 3.40 3.32 -1.94
N TRP A 204 2.72 2.20 -1.72
CA TRP A 204 3.22 0.86 -2.02
C TRP A 204 3.37 0.55 -3.53
N ARG A 205 2.78 1.37 -4.40
CA ARG A 205 3.00 1.36 -5.86
C ARG A 205 3.97 2.43 -6.33
N GLY A 206 4.66 3.11 -5.41
CA GLY A 206 5.61 4.16 -5.71
C GLY A 206 5.01 5.56 -5.83
N ALA A 207 3.71 5.74 -5.49
CA ALA A 207 3.14 7.07 -5.37
C ALA A 207 3.94 7.89 -4.34
N SER A 208 4.24 9.13 -4.71
CA SER A 208 5.04 10.01 -3.86
C SER A 208 4.15 11.02 -3.16
N PRO A 209 4.26 11.14 -1.82
CA PRO A 209 3.68 12.28 -1.12
C PRO A 209 4.16 13.63 -1.67
N GLY A 210 5.31 13.67 -2.39
CA GLY A 210 5.96 14.77 -3.06
C GLY A 210 5.45 15.10 -4.47
N ALA A 211 4.40 14.40 -4.96
CA ALA A 211 3.97 14.52 -6.35
C ALA A 211 3.65 15.95 -6.78
N PHE A 212 2.91 16.71 -5.98
CA PHE A 212 2.55 18.10 -6.34
C PHE A 212 3.74 19.06 -6.27
N ARG A 213 4.69 18.88 -5.37
CA ARG A 213 5.94 19.65 -5.37
C ARG A 213 6.80 19.33 -6.56
N MET A 214 6.88 18.06 -6.91
CA MET A 214 7.60 17.63 -8.11
C MET A 214 6.97 18.28 -9.34
N LEU A 215 5.64 18.28 -9.44
CA LEU A 215 4.95 18.98 -10.52
C LEU A 215 5.35 20.48 -10.57
N GLN A 216 5.29 21.18 -9.45
CA GLN A 216 5.67 22.59 -9.40
C GLN A 216 7.12 22.79 -9.88
N HIS A 217 8.05 22.03 -9.34
CA HIS A 217 9.46 22.11 -9.72
C HIS A 217 9.68 21.73 -11.19
N ASP A 218 9.16 20.58 -11.62
CA ASP A 218 9.47 19.99 -12.92
C ASP A 218 8.78 20.73 -14.08
N PHE A 219 7.65 21.39 -13.82
CA PHE A 219 6.94 22.20 -14.79
C PHE A 219 7.22 23.71 -14.65
N GLY A 220 8.22 24.07 -13.83
CA GLY A 220 8.75 25.43 -13.76
C GLY A 220 7.82 26.44 -13.09
N HIS A 221 6.97 25.99 -12.17
CA HIS A 221 6.20 26.86 -11.29
C HIS A 221 7.07 27.39 -10.15
N ASP A 222 6.83 28.61 -9.71
CA ASP A 222 7.48 29.15 -8.54
C ASP A 222 7.01 28.38 -7.29
N ALA A 223 7.93 28.13 -6.36
CA ALA A 223 7.60 27.47 -5.09
C ALA A 223 6.62 28.31 -4.22
N THR A 224 6.45 29.59 -4.55
CA THR A 224 5.48 30.50 -3.92
C THR A 224 4.12 30.50 -4.59
N ASP A 225 3.98 29.91 -5.78
CA ASP A 225 2.73 29.80 -6.49
C ASP A 225 1.76 28.93 -5.68
N LYS A 226 0.60 29.49 -5.39
CA LYS A 226 -0.45 28.74 -4.68
C LYS A 226 -1.31 27.99 -5.70
N PRO A 227 -1.51 26.68 -5.51
CA PRO A 227 -2.43 25.94 -6.36
C PRO A 227 -3.85 26.45 -6.19
N TYR A 228 -4.63 26.38 -7.27
CA TYR A 228 -6.06 26.59 -7.19
C TYR A 228 -6.71 25.47 -6.35
N THR A 229 -7.66 25.84 -5.51
CA THR A 229 -8.31 24.89 -4.60
C THR A 229 -9.81 24.86 -4.83
N LEU A 230 -10.35 23.63 -4.96
CA LEU A 230 -11.78 23.39 -4.92
C LEU A 230 -12.17 23.13 -3.47
N THR A 231 -12.72 24.15 -2.81
CA THR A 231 -12.99 24.12 -1.35
C THR A 231 -14.41 23.73 -1.00
N VAL A 232 -15.31 23.61 -1.98
CA VAL A 232 -16.71 23.27 -1.75
C VAL A 232 -17.02 21.87 -2.30
N THR A 233 -17.45 20.96 -1.41
CA THR A 233 -17.91 19.63 -1.78
C THR A 233 -19.43 19.60 -2.00
N ARG A 234 -19.85 18.89 -3.06
CA ARG A 234 -21.26 18.62 -3.38
C ARG A 234 -21.65 17.17 -3.09
N ARG A 235 -20.67 16.31 -2.72
CA ARG A 235 -20.86 14.87 -2.55
C ARG A 235 -21.27 14.53 -1.13
N ASN A 236 -20.63 15.14 -0.14
CA ASN A 236 -20.68 14.69 1.24
C ASN A 236 -21.76 15.42 2.04
N SER A 237 -22.45 14.70 2.91
CA SER A 237 -23.31 15.30 3.93
C SER A 237 -22.49 16.09 4.96
N ARG A 238 -23.16 16.96 5.72
CA ARG A 238 -22.50 17.84 6.70
C ARG A 238 -21.74 17.07 7.75
N MET A 239 -22.36 16.07 8.38
CA MET A 239 -21.71 15.27 9.42
C MET A 239 -20.50 14.48 8.93
N VAL A 240 -20.60 13.90 7.72
CA VAL A 240 -19.48 13.16 7.12
C VAL A 240 -18.32 14.09 6.81
N LEU A 241 -18.59 15.29 6.26
CA LEU A 241 -17.57 16.27 5.97
C LEU A 241 -16.90 16.82 7.23
N GLU A 242 -17.67 17.12 8.26
CA GLU A 242 -17.15 17.58 9.54
C GLU A 242 -16.20 16.53 10.15
N ALA A 243 -16.60 15.27 10.14
CA ALA A 243 -15.75 14.17 10.61
C ALA A 243 -14.45 14.06 9.80
N ALA A 244 -14.53 14.14 8.47
CA ALA A 244 -13.36 14.10 7.59
C ALA A 244 -12.41 15.29 7.84
N ASN A 245 -12.95 16.49 7.99
CA ASN A 245 -12.16 17.69 8.32
C ASN A 245 -11.49 17.58 9.69
N ASN A 246 -12.18 17.03 10.70
CA ASN A 246 -11.64 16.80 12.03
C ASN A 246 -10.55 15.72 12.01
N LEU A 247 -10.75 14.62 11.29
CA LEU A 247 -9.78 13.53 11.15
C LEU A 247 -8.49 14.03 10.47
N THR A 248 -8.62 14.84 9.44
CA THR A 248 -7.49 15.37 8.67
C THR A 248 -6.86 16.63 9.27
N LYS A 249 -7.45 17.21 10.32
CA LYS A 249 -6.92 18.42 10.99
C LYS A 249 -5.44 18.30 11.43
N PRO A 250 -4.97 17.19 12.03
CA PRO A 250 -3.55 17.05 12.39
C PRO A 250 -2.61 17.11 11.18
N LEU A 251 -3.10 16.67 10.01
CA LEU A 251 -2.35 16.73 8.76
C LEU A 251 -2.21 18.15 8.22
N ARG A 252 -3.06 19.08 8.60
CA ARG A 252 -3.01 20.52 8.23
C ARG A 252 -2.18 21.37 9.18
N LEU A 253 -1.79 20.84 10.34
CA LEU A 253 -0.97 21.59 11.30
C LEU A 253 0.49 21.63 10.84
N PRO A 254 1.23 22.75 11.01
CA PRO A 254 2.63 22.82 10.64
C PRO A 254 3.45 21.77 11.40
N ALA A 255 4.36 21.10 10.68
CA ALA A 255 5.25 20.14 11.30
C ALA A 255 6.04 20.81 12.45
N ARG A 256 5.96 20.26 13.66
CA ARG A 256 6.64 20.80 14.84
C ARG A 256 8.17 20.69 14.76
N ARG A 257 8.72 19.92 13.81
CA ARG A 257 10.17 19.72 13.62
C ARG A 257 10.56 20.23 12.24
N ARG A 258 11.46 21.23 12.21
CA ARG A 258 12.16 21.64 11.01
C ARG A 258 13.00 20.45 10.51
N GLY A 259 12.92 20.12 9.22
CA GLY A 259 13.72 19.06 8.62
C GLY A 259 13.03 17.70 8.49
N SER A 260 11.72 17.60 8.80
CA SER A 260 10.95 16.42 8.42
C SER A 260 10.81 16.37 6.90
N SER A 261 11.25 15.26 6.29
CA SER A 261 11.01 14.97 4.86
C SER A 261 9.52 14.81 4.52
N LEU A 262 8.67 14.67 5.52
CA LEU A 262 7.22 14.68 5.45
C LEU A 262 6.66 16.11 5.54
N MET A 263 7.41 17.10 5.09
CA MET A 263 6.83 18.43 4.94
C MET A 263 5.67 18.37 3.96
N ARG A 264 4.59 18.99 4.38
CA ARG A 264 3.40 19.15 3.54
C ARG A 264 3.76 19.72 2.22
N GLU A 265 3.22 19.07 1.23
CA GLU A 265 3.50 19.39 -0.12
C GLU A 265 2.80 20.65 -0.56
N VAL A 266 1.56 20.78 -0.20
CA VAL A 266 0.68 21.89 -0.57
C VAL A 266 -0.22 22.22 0.60
N ASP A 267 -0.58 23.47 0.73
CA ASP A 267 -1.56 23.92 1.70
C ASP A 267 -2.96 23.52 1.24
N VAL A 268 -3.56 22.55 1.93
CA VAL A 268 -4.90 22.04 1.61
C VAL A 268 -5.89 22.59 2.63
N PRO A 269 -6.74 23.56 2.24
CA PRO A 269 -7.75 24.10 3.13
C PRO A 269 -8.82 23.05 3.49
N PRO A 270 -9.53 23.21 4.62
CA PRO A 270 -10.68 22.38 4.92
C PRO A 270 -11.77 22.60 3.87
N LEU A 271 -12.51 21.55 3.54
CA LEU A 271 -13.64 21.63 2.63
C LEU A 271 -14.88 22.19 3.35
N ALA A 272 -15.71 22.91 2.61
CA ALA A 272 -17.02 23.35 3.02
C ALA A 272 -18.13 22.61 2.25
N ASN A 273 -19.29 22.48 2.83
CA ASN A 273 -20.48 22.00 2.12
C ASN A 273 -21.13 23.12 1.30
N ILE A 274 -21.95 22.73 0.34
CA ILE A 274 -22.95 23.63 -0.26
C ILE A 274 -24.02 23.97 0.80
N ASP A 275 -24.71 25.09 0.63
CA ASP A 275 -25.72 25.60 1.60
C ASP A 275 -26.84 24.58 1.89
N ASN A 276 -27.26 23.80 0.88
CA ASN A 276 -28.35 22.83 0.97
C ASN A 276 -27.83 21.39 1.19
N ALA A 277 -26.63 21.21 1.72
CA ALA A 277 -26.11 19.88 1.96
C ALA A 277 -26.98 19.15 3.01
N PRO A 278 -27.31 17.86 2.77
CA PRO A 278 -28.06 17.07 3.75
C PRO A 278 -27.24 16.90 5.03
N GLU A 279 -27.93 16.75 6.16
CA GLU A 279 -27.28 16.55 7.47
C GLU A 279 -26.43 15.28 7.47
N GLY A 280 -27.01 14.18 6.99
CA GLY A 280 -26.40 12.85 7.03
C GLY A 280 -26.38 12.23 8.43
N THR A 281 -25.79 11.05 8.52
CA THR A 281 -25.62 10.33 9.79
C THR A 281 -24.21 9.73 9.84
N LEU A 282 -23.58 9.84 10.98
CA LEU A 282 -22.28 9.25 11.27
C LEU A 282 -22.36 8.54 12.61
N GLY A 283 -21.88 7.31 12.68
CA GLY A 283 -21.79 6.53 13.92
C GLY A 283 -20.45 5.83 14.04
N VAL A 284 -19.99 5.67 15.29
CA VAL A 284 -18.86 4.80 15.63
C VAL A 284 -19.40 3.69 16.52
N LEU A 285 -19.26 2.45 16.07
CA LEU A 285 -19.83 1.29 16.72
C LEU A 285 -18.69 0.34 17.15
N GLY A 286 -18.82 -0.20 18.35
CA GLY A 286 -17.89 -1.20 18.87
C GLY A 286 -18.66 -2.40 19.41
N TYR A 287 -18.17 -3.60 19.14
CA TYR A 287 -18.80 -4.85 19.54
C TYR A 287 -17.81 -5.73 20.29
N ALA A 288 -18.34 -6.57 21.19
CA ALA A 288 -17.53 -7.49 21.99
C ALA A 288 -17.08 -8.72 21.18
N THR A 289 -17.85 -9.10 20.18
CA THR A 289 -17.57 -10.29 19.35
C THR A 289 -17.70 -9.97 17.87
N PHE A 290 -16.96 -10.71 17.04
CA PHE A 290 -17.00 -10.61 15.59
C PHE A 290 -18.41 -10.92 15.02
N GLY A 291 -19.13 -11.89 15.60
CA GLY A 291 -20.49 -12.20 15.18
C GLY A 291 -21.45 -11.03 15.39
N GLN A 292 -21.36 -10.34 16.53
CA GLN A 292 -22.18 -9.14 16.81
C GLN A 292 -21.90 -8.01 15.82
N GLU A 293 -20.64 -7.85 15.41
CA GLU A 293 -20.26 -6.87 14.39
C GLU A 293 -20.89 -7.19 13.04
N ILE A 294 -20.78 -8.44 12.59
CA ILE A 294 -21.41 -8.91 11.34
C ILE A 294 -22.92 -8.69 11.35
N ASP A 295 -23.60 -9.12 12.41
CA ASP A 295 -25.05 -8.95 12.57
C ASP A 295 -25.47 -7.47 12.50
N ALA A 296 -24.69 -6.59 13.10
CA ALA A 296 -24.96 -5.17 13.08
C ALA A 296 -24.76 -4.58 11.66
N ILE A 297 -23.73 -5.00 10.93
CA ILE A 297 -23.49 -4.59 9.55
C ILE A 297 -24.61 -5.06 8.63
N VAL A 298 -25.07 -6.31 8.78
CA VAL A 298 -26.21 -6.84 8.01
C VAL A 298 -27.47 -6.01 8.28
N ARG A 299 -27.79 -5.74 9.55
CA ARG A 299 -28.95 -4.88 9.92
C ARG A 299 -28.81 -3.48 9.33
N PHE A 300 -27.64 -2.86 9.44
CA PHE A 300 -27.36 -1.54 8.89
C PHE A 300 -27.59 -1.51 7.37
N ALA A 301 -27.01 -2.49 6.63
CA ALA A 301 -27.14 -2.56 5.19
C ALA A 301 -28.61 -2.70 4.77
N LYS A 302 -29.36 -3.61 5.39
CA LYS A 302 -30.81 -3.78 5.12
C LYS A 302 -31.59 -2.51 5.38
N GLN A 303 -31.33 -1.85 6.51
CA GLN A 303 -32.05 -0.64 6.90
C GLN A 303 -31.70 0.53 5.97
N ALA A 304 -30.43 0.71 5.61
CA ALA A 304 -29.99 1.76 4.69
C ALA A 304 -30.60 1.59 3.30
N ILE A 305 -30.64 0.35 2.80
CA ILE A 305 -31.26 0.04 1.51
C ILE A 305 -32.77 0.31 1.57
N ALA A 306 -33.46 -0.19 2.61
CA ALA A 306 -34.92 -0.01 2.75
C ALA A 306 -35.32 1.46 2.87
N LEU A 307 -34.56 2.27 3.60
CA LEU A 307 -34.85 3.71 3.80
C LEU A 307 -34.68 4.56 2.54
N HIS A 308 -33.81 4.13 1.62
CA HIS A 308 -33.46 4.93 0.45
C HIS A 308 -33.92 4.32 -0.88
N THR A 309 -34.54 3.14 -0.85
CA THR A 309 -35.14 2.56 -2.07
C THR A 309 -36.47 3.29 -2.34
N PRO A 310 -36.66 3.87 -3.53
CA PRO A 310 -37.92 4.51 -3.90
C PRO A 310 -39.08 3.52 -3.82
N THR A 311 -40.19 3.96 -3.28
CA THR A 311 -41.44 3.20 -3.29
C THR A 311 -42.03 3.14 -4.69
N GLU A 312 -42.95 2.17 -4.93
CA GLU A 312 -43.64 2.04 -6.21
C GLU A 312 -44.40 3.34 -6.59
N ASN A 313 -44.95 4.03 -5.60
CA ASN A 313 -45.65 5.29 -5.83
C ASN A 313 -44.70 6.41 -6.25
N GLU A 314 -43.52 6.51 -5.60
CA GLU A 314 -42.50 7.50 -5.95
C GLU A 314 -41.93 7.24 -7.35
N LEU A 315 -41.77 5.97 -7.73
CA LEU A 315 -41.35 5.59 -9.10
C LEU A 315 -42.43 5.95 -10.12
N ALA A 316 -43.71 5.72 -9.81
CA ALA A 316 -44.82 6.11 -10.64
C ALA A 316 -44.95 7.63 -10.83
N ASP A 317 -44.55 8.41 -9.82
CA ASP A 317 -44.46 9.88 -9.83
C ASP A 317 -43.18 10.42 -10.52
N GLY A 318 -42.40 9.53 -11.15
CA GLY A 318 -41.21 9.90 -11.94
C GLY A 318 -39.90 10.00 -11.15
N ALA A 319 -39.85 9.47 -9.93
CA ALA A 319 -38.59 9.32 -9.23
C ALA A 319 -37.65 8.38 -10.02
N LYS A 320 -36.36 8.75 -10.09
CA LYS A 320 -35.36 7.89 -10.72
C LYS A 320 -35.16 6.62 -9.88
N ASP A 321 -35.11 5.46 -10.51
CA ASP A 321 -34.73 4.18 -9.89
C ASP A 321 -33.24 4.17 -9.53
N ASN A 322 -32.88 5.03 -8.57
CA ASN A 322 -31.55 5.10 -7.99
C ASN A 322 -31.54 4.22 -6.72
N ARG A 323 -31.36 2.90 -6.91
CA ARG A 323 -31.20 1.99 -5.78
C ARG A 323 -29.97 2.37 -4.96
N PRO A 324 -30.12 2.46 -3.65
CA PRO A 324 -29.01 2.81 -2.78
C PRO A 324 -27.94 1.71 -2.79
N HIS A 325 -26.68 2.15 -2.75
CA HIS A 325 -25.54 1.25 -2.62
C HIS A 325 -24.92 1.42 -1.24
N VAL A 326 -24.62 0.30 -0.60
CA VAL A 326 -23.86 0.26 0.65
C VAL A 326 -22.48 -0.28 0.34
N ALA A 327 -21.43 0.46 0.71
CA ALA A 327 -20.05 0.03 0.54
C ALA A 327 -19.43 -0.33 1.89
N LEU A 328 -18.82 -1.51 1.98
CA LEU A 328 -18.01 -1.95 3.12
C LEU A 328 -16.53 -1.85 2.75
N LEU A 329 -15.78 -1.06 3.51
CA LEU A 329 -14.35 -0.87 3.30
C LEU A 329 -13.57 -1.59 4.38
N PHE A 330 -12.61 -2.43 3.97
CA PHE A 330 -11.82 -3.25 4.88
C PHE A 330 -10.34 -2.86 4.85
N ARG A 331 -9.72 -2.82 6.02
CA ARG A 331 -8.26 -2.65 6.12
C ARG A 331 -7.50 -3.93 5.73
N SER A 332 -8.11 -5.09 5.92
CA SER A 332 -7.56 -6.41 5.59
C SER A 332 -8.61 -7.27 4.91
N LYS A 333 -8.20 -8.04 3.91
CA LYS A 333 -9.09 -8.93 3.16
C LYS A 333 -9.49 -10.20 3.92
N THR A 334 -8.80 -10.54 5.00
CA THR A 334 -8.94 -11.83 5.70
C THR A 334 -10.36 -12.11 6.17
N GLN A 335 -11.08 -11.08 6.59
CA GLN A 335 -12.43 -11.20 7.14
C GLN A 335 -13.55 -10.96 6.11
N MET A 336 -13.23 -10.48 4.90
CA MET A 336 -14.22 -10.14 3.87
C MET A 336 -15.19 -11.29 3.55
N PRO A 337 -14.73 -12.56 3.42
CA PRO A 337 -15.65 -13.67 3.09
C PRO A 337 -16.76 -13.86 4.12
N ALA A 338 -16.45 -13.70 5.41
CA ALA A 338 -17.46 -13.88 6.46
C ALA A 338 -18.58 -12.81 6.40
N TYR A 339 -18.25 -11.58 5.98
CA TYR A 339 -19.26 -10.54 5.75
C TYR A 339 -20.03 -10.79 4.46
N GLU A 340 -19.36 -11.23 3.39
CA GLU A 340 -20.02 -11.61 2.13
C GLU A 340 -21.06 -12.69 2.36
N ASP A 341 -20.67 -13.81 2.99
CA ASP A 341 -21.55 -14.92 3.33
C ASP A 341 -22.77 -14.47 4.15
N ALA A 342 -22.56 -13.65 5.17
CA ALA A 342 -23.64 -13.18 6.05
C ALA A 342 -24.61 -12.24 5.31
N LEU A 343 -24.13 -11.38 4.44
CA LEU A 343 -24.96 -10.49 3.62
C LEU A 343 -25.77 -11.29 2.60
N GLU A 344 -25.18 -12.27 1.92
CA GLU A 344 -25.85 -13.15 0.96
C GLU A 344 -26.91 -14.03 1.64
N GLN A 345 -26.59 -14.61 2.81
CA GLN A 345 -27.58 -15.36 3.62
C GLN A 345 -28.74 -14.47 4.08
N ALA A 346 -28.48 -13.19 4.25
CA ALA A 346 -29.51 -12.20 4.59
C ALA A 346 -30.33 -11.73 3.36
N GLY A 347 -30.06 -12.25 2.15
CA GLY A 347 -30.76 -11.94 0.91
C GLY A 347 -30.28 -10.66 0.22
N LEU A 348 -29.09 -10.16 0.56
CA LEU A 348 -28.48 -9.01 -0.10
C LEU A 348 -27.52 -9.49 -1.20
N THR A 349 -27.57 -8.86 -2.36
CA THR A 349 -26.61 -9.11 -3.44
C THR A 349 -25.30 -8.39 -3.13
N THR A 350 -24.18 -9.12 -3.13
CA THR A 350 -22.86 -8.58 -2.86
C THR A 350 -22.01 -8.50 -4.13
N LEU A 351 -21.11 -7.52 -4.18
CA LEU A 351 -20.05 -7.39 -5.18
C LEU A 351 -18.74 -7.12 -4.48
N VAL A 352 -17.85 -8.10 -4.47
CA VAL A 352 -16.51 -7.94 -3.86
C VAL A 352 -15.52 -7.46 -4.91
N VAL A 353 -15.02 -6.23 -4.72
CA VAL A 353 -14.07 -5.60 -5.63
C VAL A 353 -12.64 -5.95 -5.24
N GLY A 354 -11.81 -6.30 -6.22
CA GLY A 354 -10.38 -6.57 -5.99
C GLY A 354 -10.09 -7.98 -5.50
N GLN A 355 -10.96 -8.90 -5.78
CA GLN A 355 -10.74 -10.30 -5.46
C GLN A 355 -9.77 -10.98 -6.45
N ALA A 356 -8.71 -11.50 -5.84
CA ALA A 356 -8.17 -12.81 -6.24
C ALA A 356 -9.21 -13.96 -6.02
N ALA A 357 -10.41 -13.64 -5.60
CA ALA A 357 -11.38 -14.54 -4.99
C ALA A 357 -12.18 -15.37 -5.99
N LEU A 358 -12.05 -15.18 -7.29
CA LEU A 358 -12.56 -16.19 -8.19
C LEU A 358 -11.92 -17.56 -7.88
N LEU A 359 -10.59 -17.57 -7.67
CA LEU A 359 -9.84 -18.78 -7.34
C LEU A 359 -10.06 -19.27 -5.89
N GLU A 360 -10.61 -18.43 -5.03
CA GLU A 360 -10.90 -18.76 -3.63
C GLU A 360 -12.32 -19.31 -3.43
N ARG A 361 -13.21 -19.15 -4.41
CA ARG A 361 -14.57 -19.68 -4.32
C ARG A 361 -14.56 -21.21 -4.23
N PRO A 362 -15.40 -21.80 -3.36
CA PRO A 362 -15.45 -23.25 -3.18
C PRO A 362 -15.59 -24.03 -4.47
N GLU A 363 -16.47 -23.57 -5.36
CA GLU A 363 -16.76 -24.22 -6.64
C GLU A 363 -15.53 -24.19 -7.58
N ILE A 364 -14.82 -23.07 -7.59
CA ILE A 364 -13.60 -22.90 -8.39
C ILE A 364 -12.46 -23.73 -7.82
N LYS A 365 -12.34 -23.76 -6.50
CA LYS A 365 -11.35 -24.65 -5.82
C LYS A 365 -11.62 -26.14 -6.11
N ASP A 366 -12.88 -26.52 -6.26
CA ASP A 366 -13.24 -27.90 -6.63
C ASP A 366 -12.86 -28.19 -8.09
N ILE A 367 -13.08 -27.23 -8.99
CA ILE A 367 -12.64 -27.32 -10.40
C ILE A 367 -11.11 -27.40 -10.47
N LEU A 368 -10.41 -26.50 -9.74
CA LEU A 368 -8.96 -26.52 -9.69
C LEU A 368 -8.41 -27.83 -9.10
N ALA A 369 -9.03 -28.35 -8.04
CA ALA A 369 -8.65 -29.64 -7.47
C ALA A 369 -8.84 -30.78 -8.49
N LEU A 370 -9.91 -30.76 -9.27
CA LEU A 370 -10.11 -31.72 -10.36
C LEU A 370 -9.01 -31.61 -11.42
N LEU A 371 -8.66 -30.41 -11.84
CA LEU A 371 -7.58 -30.19 -12.81
C LEU A 371 -6.24 -30.63 -12.27
N HIS A 372 -5.95 -30.33 -11.00
CA HIS A 372 -4.73 -30.77 -10.32
C HIS A 372 -4.62 -32.30 -10.33
N VAL A 373 -5.66 -33.02 -9.93
CA VAL A 373 -5.65 -34.49 -9.92
C VAL A 373 -5.50 -35.08 -11.32
N VAL A 374 -6.05 -34.43 -12.34
CA VAL A 374 -5.88 -34.86 -13.74
C VAL A 374 -4.45 -34.65 -14.22
N CYS A 375 -3.81 -33.54 -13.83
CA CYS A 375 -2.45 -33.21 -14.24
C CYS A 375 -1.38 -33.92 -13.40
N ASP A 376 -1.63 -34.10 -12.10
CA ASP A 376 -0.74 -34.76 -11.14
C ASP A 376 -1.50 -35.74 -10.25
N HIS A 377 -1.40 -37.02 -10.58
CA HIS A 377 -2.04 -38.09 -9.82
C HIS A 377 -1.47 -38.27 -8.42
N THR A 378 -0.39 -37.60 -8.06
CA THR A 378 0.24 -37.64 -6.74
C THR A 378 -0.25 -36.52 -5.81
N ASP A 379 -1.02 -35.56 -6.31
CA ASP A 379 -1.59 -34.46 -5.51
C ASP A 379 -2.72 -34.99 -4.60
N SER A 380 -2.30 -35.56 -3.46
CA SER A 380 -3.20 -36.10 -2.45
C SER A 380 -4.11 -35.02 -1.81
N ALA A 381 -3.65 -33.76 -1.74
CA ALA A 381 -4.45 -32.68 -1.16
C ALA A 381 -5.63 -32.31 -2.07
N ALA A 382 -5.39 -32.22 -3.37
CA ALA A 382 -6.42 -31.99 -4.37
C ALA A 382 -7.43 -33.17 -4.41
N LEU A 383 -6.93 -34.40 -4.37
CA LEU A 383 -7.79 -35.60 -4.33
C LEU A 383 -8.68 -35.61 -3.08
N MET A 384 -8.12 -35.38 -1.90
CA MET A 384 -8.89 -35.34 -0.65
C MET A 384 -9.96 -34.26 -0.66
N ARG A 385 -9.62 -33.09 -1.23
CA ARG A 385 -10.62 -32.02 -1.41
C ARG A 385 -11.80 -32.48 -2.26
N LEU A 386 -11.55 -33.11 -3.40
CA LEU A 386 -12.61 -33.62 -4.29
C LEU A 386 -13.49 -34.66 -3.59
N LEU A 387 -12.86 -35.62 -2.91
CA LEU A 387 -13.57 -36.69 -2.21
C LEU A 387 -14.42 -36.16 -1.05
N ALA A 388 -14.04 -35.03 -0.44
CA ALA A 388 -14.83 -34.37 0.59
C ALA A 388 -16.04 -33.60 0.06
N THR A 389 -16.19 -33.46 -1.27
CA THR A 389 -17.38 -32.80 -1.83
C THR A 389 -18.63 -33.68 -1.70
N PRO A 390 -19.83 -33.07 -1.57
CA PRO A 390 -21.10 -33.82 -1.47
C PRO A 390 -21.36 -34.77 -2.65
N ARG A 391 -20.69 -34.56 -3.78
CA ARG A 391 -20.80 -35.36 -4.98
C ARG A 391 -20.41 -36.82 -4.77
N PHE A 392 -19.44 -37.07 -3.89
CA PHE A 392 -18.94 -38.43 -3.60
C PHE A 392 -19.62 -39.06 -2.39
N GLY A 393 -20.32 -38.29 -1.57
CA GLY A 393 -21.10 -38.77 -0.43
C GLY A 393 -20.24 -39.45 0.68
N LEU A 394 -18.94 -39.20 0.72
CA LEU A 394 -18.05 -39.77 1.72
C LEU A 394 -18.15 -38.99 3.03
N SER A 395 -18.23 -39.73 4.15
CA SER A 395 -18.17 -39.14 5.48
C SER A 395 -16.75 -38.79 5.89
N ALA A 396 -16.61 -37.99 6.94
CA ALA A 396 -15.29 -37.71 7.53
C ALA A 396 -14.56 -38.99 7.97
N ASP A 397 -15.31 -39.99 8.48
CA ASP A 397 -14.75 -41.27 8.90
C ASP A 397 -14.22 -42.09 7.71
N ASP A 398 -14.92 -42.05 6.57
CA ASP A 398 -14.49 -42.68 5.33
C ASP A 398 -13.19 -42.08 4.82
N LEU A 399 -13.09 -40.75 4.83
CA LEU A 399 -11.90 -40.03 4.43
C LEU A 399 -10.72 -40.30 5.36
N GLN A 400 -10.95 -40.38 6.67
CA GLN A 400 -9.93 -40.73 7.64
C GLN A 400 -9.46 -42.20 7.46
N ALA A 401 -10.38 -43.15 7.20
CA ALA A 401 -10.04 -44.52 6.91
C ALA A 401 -9.18 -44.65 5.64
N LEU A 402 -9.56 -43.92 4.58
CA LEU A 402 -8.79 -43.85 3.33
C LEU A 402 -7.38 -43.31 3.54
N ALA A 403 -7.23 -42.21 4.29
CA ALA A 403 -5.93 -41.63 4.64
C ALA A 403 -5.07 -42.65 5.42
N GLY A 404 -5.65 -43.37 6.38
CA GLY A 404 -4.94 -44.41 7.15
C GLY A 404 -4.51 -45.61 6.29
N ILE A 405 -5.28 -45.97 5.25
CA ILE A 405 -4.87 -47.02 4.30
C ILE A 405 -3.70 -46.54 3.45
N ALA A 406 -3.79 -45.30 2.92
CA ALA A 406 -2.70 -44.71 2.13
C ALA A 406 -1.40 -44.59 2.90
N GLU A 407 -1.44 -44.20 4.17
CA GLU A 407 -0.26 -44.15 5.05
C GLU A 407 0.38 -45.51 5.23
N ARG A 408 -0.40 -46.57 5.48
CA ARG A 408 0.10 -47.96 5.61
C ARG A 408 0.77 -48.43 4.33
N LEU A 409 0.16 -48.19 3.16
CA LEU A 409 0.72 -48.55 1.87
C LEU A 409 2.02 -47.82 1.56
N ASN A 410 2.07 -46.54 1.82
CA ASN A 410 3.27 -45.71 1.63
C ASN A 410 4.41 -46.17 2.57
N THR A 411 4.10 -46.51 3.80
CA THR A 411 5.06 -47.02 4.75
C THR A 411 5.60 -48.38 4.29
N ALA A 412 4.75 -49.30 3.81
CA ALA A 412 5.15 -50.59 3.27
C ALA A 412 6.02 -50.46 1.98
N GLN A 413 5.73 -49.48 1.11
CA GLN A 413 6.56 -49.18 -0.07
C GLN A 413 7.95 -48.63 0.33
N ARG A 414 8.01 -47.72 1.30
CA ARG A 414 9.29 -47.19 1.81
C ARG A 414 10.14 -48.29 2.41
N TYR A 415 9.56 -49.25 3.15
CA TYR A 415 10.28 -50.39 3.65
C TYR A 415 10.82 -51.29 2.54
N ARG A 416 10.07 -51.52 1.46
CA ARG A 416 10.54 -52.28 0.30
C ARG A 416 11.70 -51.60 -0.42
N ALA A 417 11.67 -50.28 -0.56
CA ALA A 417 12.76 -49.53 -1.18
C ALA A 417 14.05 -49.46 -0.34
N LEU A 418 13.97 -49.70 0.96
CA LEU A 418 15.14 -49.77 1.86
C LEU A 418 15.76 -51.14 1.95
N VAL A 419 15.09 -52.21 1.47
CA VAL A 419 15.52 -53.61 1.53
C VAL A 419 15.91 -54.15 0.15
N SER A 420 15.69 -53.42 -0.93
CA SER A 420 16.17 -53.70 -2.29
C SER A 420 17.41 -52.88 -2.60
#